data_f4b215b0e36fe9beda2fcd0659a6f0e9
#
_entry.id   f4b215b0e36fe9beda2fcd0659a6f0e9
#
_cell.length_a   1.000
_cell.length_b   1.000
_cell.length_c   1.000
_cell.angle_alpha   90.00
_cell.angle_beta   90.00
_cell.angle_gamma   90.00
#
_symmetry.space_group_name_H-M   'P 1'
#
loop_
_entity.id
_entity.type
_entity.pdbx_description
1 polymer ?
#
loop_
_entity_poly.entity_id
_entity_poly.type
_entity_poly.pdbx_seq_one_letter_code
_entity_poly.pdbx_strand_id
1 'polypeptide(L)'
;MLTCSVHPLPYRANPADYFAAIRHAPGAVLLDSGRPSAERGRYDLLSAWPLEQLTVLPDESGADFLQRLRENLTRLGEASLPSACELPFAGGLIGYLSYDFGRHLEHLPSQALDDLQLPDARFGLYDWALISDHQRQTSQLVFHPALADGERERLIQLFEQPAIEPVEAFKLQGPMSADLSADQYRHAIERIQQYIQAGDCYQVNFAQRFRAPCQGDPWAAYCALRAACPTPFSGFQSLPDGAAVLSLSP
;
A
#
# COMPACT_ATOMS: atom_id res chain seq x y z
N MET A 1 28.82 -5.45 -5.97
CA MET A 1 27.44 -5.18 -5.53
C MET A 1 27.55 -4.51 -4.17
N LEU A 2 26.89 -3.36 -3.99
CA LEU A 2 26.87 -2.65 -2.71
C LEU A 2 26.02 -3.43 -1.70
N THR A 3 26.36 -3.33 -0.40
CA THR A 3 25.62 -4.05 0.65
C THR A 3 24.86 -3.06 1.52
N CYS A 4 23.57 -3.33 1.74
CA CYS A 4 22.73 -2.59 2.65
C CYS A 4 23.28 -2.67 4.07
N SER A 5 23.13 -1.62 4.85
CA SER A 5 23.31 -1.67 6.29
C SER A 5 21.98 -1.97 7.00
N VAL A 6 22.08 -2.63 8.14
CA VAL A 6 20.90 -3.04 8.93
C VAL A 6 21.10 -2.61 10.37
N HIS A 7 20.07 -2.03 10.98
CA HIS A 7 20.06 -1.63 12.38
C HIS A 7 18.92 -2.36 13.11
N PRO A 8 19.20 -3.13 14.17
CA PRO A 8 18.19 -3.85 14.93
C PRO A 8 17.36 -2.89 15.78
N LEU A 9 16.06 -3.15 15.86
CA LEU A 9 15.12 -2.47 16.75
C LEU A 9 14.41 -3.50 17.64
N PRO A 10 13.83 -3.07 18.77
CA PRO A 10 12.98 -3.94 19.59
C PRO A 10 11.85 -4.52 18.74
N TYR A 11 11.61 -5.82 18.83
CA TYR A 11 10.49 -6.43 18.13
C TYR A 11 9.15 -5.93 18.69
N ARG A 12 8.25 -5.52 17.79
CA ARG A 12 6.86 -5.18 18.10
C ARG A 12 5.94 -6.02 17.22
N ALA A 13 5.02 -6.74 17.85
CA ALA A 13 4.10 -7.61 17.14
C ALA A 13 3.05 -6.83 16.32
N ASN A 14 2.77 -5.59 16.72
CA ASN A 14 1.86 -4.70 16.01
C ASN A 14 2.66 -3.65 15.22
N PRO A 15 2.64 -3.66 13.87
CA PRO A 15 3.39 -2.68 13.08
C PRO A 15 2.88 -1.24 13.28
N ALA A 16 1.64 -1.07 13.75
CA ALA A 16 1.08 0.24 14.08
C ALA A 16 1.93 1.02 15.09
N ASP A 17 2.62 0.31 16.01
CA ASP A 17 3.48 0.92 17.02
C ASP A 17 4.70 1.64 16.42
N TYR A 18 5.17 1.19 15.26
CA TYR A 18 6.22 1.84 14.49
C TYR A 18 5.66 2.83 13.47
N PHE A 19 4.59 2.46 12.78
CA PHE A 19 4.02 3.29 11.73
C PHE A 19 3.49 4.63 12.25
N ALA A 20 3.04 4.68 13.50
CA ALA A 20 2.61 5.90 14.15
C ALA A 20 3.64 7.05 14.05
N ALA A 21 4.94 6.74 14.07
CA ALA A 21 6.01 7.73 13.97
C ALA A 21 6.14 8.39 12.58
N ILE A 22 5.60 7.75 11.54
CA ILE A 22 5.76 8.20 10.14
C ILE A 22 4.44 8.35 9.37
N ARG A 23 3.29 8.07 9.98
CA ARG A 23 1.99 8.02 9.29
C ARG A 23 1.62 9.30 8.53
N HIS A 24 2.11 10.46 8.99
CA HIS A 24 1.90 11.76 8.35
C HIS A 24 3.05 12.17 7.42
N ALA A 25 4.09 11.35 7.33
CA ALA A 25 5.22 11.63 6.46
C ALA A 25 4.83 11.52 4.97
N PRO A 26 5.42 12.33 4.09
CA PRO A 26 5.21 12.19 2.65
C PRO A 26 5.48 10.77 2.17
N GLY A 27 4.51 10.18 1.46
CA GLY A 27 4.62 8.84 0.92
C GLY A 27 4.71 7.72 1.95
N ALA A 28 4.22 7.95 3.19
CA ALA A 28 4.19 6.90 4.20
C ALA A 28 3.39 5.68 3.70
N VAL A 29 3.98 4.50 3.82
CA VAL A 29 3.42 3.24 3.36
C VAL A 29 3.67 2.14 4.38
N LEU A 30 2.65 1.30 4.58
CA LEU A 30 2.71 0.08 5.38
C LEU A 30 2.17 -1.08 4.54
N LEU A 31 2.97 -2.13 4.39
CA LEU A 31 2.53 -3.45 3.95
C LEU A 31 2.46 -4.33 5.18
N ASP A 32 1.30 -4.86 5.48
CA ASP A 32 0.92 -5.38 6.79
C ASP A 32 0.45 -6.83 6.65
N SER A 33 1.03 -7.70 7.43
CA SER A 33 0.66 -9.11 7.50
C SER A 33 -0.52 -9.41 8.43
N GLY A 34 -1.14 -8.38 9.02
CA GLY A 34 -2.27 -8.52 9.94
C GLY A 34 -1.91 -9.08 11.32
N ARG A 35 -0.62 -9.22 11.65
CA ARG A 35 -0.17 -9.70 12.95
C ARG A 35 -0.46 -8.65 14.06
N PRO A 36 -0.75 -9.08 15.30
CA PRO A 36 -0.75 -10.47 15.79
C PRO A 36 -2.06 -11.24 15.53
N SER A 37 -3.09 -10.60 14.96
CA SER A 37 -4.43 -11.20 14.84
C SER A 37 -4.57 -12.18 13.68
N ALA A 38 -3.84 -11.97 12.57
CA ALA A 38 -3.80 -12.93 11.47
C ALA A 38 -2.87 -14.11 11.78
N GLU A 39 -3.27 -15.32 11.39
CA GLU A 39 -2.47 -16.54 11.58
C GLU A 39 -1.34 -16.66 10.55
N ARG A 40 -1.54 -16.11 9.35
CA ARG A 40 -0.61 -16.16 8.22
C ARG A 40 0.04 -14.80 8.02
N GLY A 41 1.13 -14.79 7.28
CA GLY A 41 1.92 -13.59 7.05
C GLY A 41 3.17 -13.55 7.92
N ARG A 42 4.31 -13.25 7.30
CA ARG A 42 5.62 -13.28 7.96
C ARG A 42 6.17 -11.88 8.19
N TYR A 43 6.03 -10.99 7.21
CA TYR A 43 6.69 -9.71 7.25
C TYR A 43 5.71 -8.56 7.27
N ASP A 44 5.97 -7.56 8.13
CA ASP A 44 5.48 -6.21 7.94
C ASP A 44 6.62 -5.35 7.39
N LEU A 45 6.28 -4.44 6.50
CA LEU A 45 7.22 -3.50 5.91
C LEU A 45 6.62 -2.11 5.91
N LEU A 46 7.37 -1.13 6.41
CA LEU A 46 6.97 0.27 6.36
C LEU A 46 8.13 1.16 5.90
N SER A 47 7.77 2.25 5.22
CA SER A 47 8.69 3.28 4.77
C SER A 47 7.99 4.62 4.58
N ALA A 48 8.77 5.68 4.37
CA ALA A 48 8.29 7.03 4.05
C ALA A 48 9.40 7.83 3.37
N TRP A 49 9.08 9.07 2.97
CA TRP A 49 10.01 10.00 2.32
C TRP A 49 10.70 9.38 1.11
N PRO A 50 9.93 8.92 0.10
CA PRO A 50 10.53 8.33 -1.08
C PRO A 50 11.44 9.33 -1.80
N LEU A 51 12.54 8.84 -2.37
CA LEU A 51 13.44 9.62 -3.22
C LEU A 51 12.71 10.26 -4.40
N GLU A 52 11.72 9.56 -4.94
CA GLU A 52 10.87 10.02 -6.02
C GLU A 52 9.48 9.43 -5.94
N GLN A 53 8.46 10.22 -6.30
CA GLN A 53 7.09 9.78 -6.50
C GLN A 53 6.81 9.65 -7.99
N LEU A 54 6.39 8.48 -8.41
CA LEU A 54 6.14 8.12 -9.80
C LEU A 54 4.65 7.82 -9.99
N THR A 55 3.97 8.68 -10.73
CA THR A 55 2.57 8.46 -11.14
C THR A 55 2.51 8.28 -12.65
N VAL A 56 1.61 7.42 -13.13
CA VAL A 56 1.35 7.33 -14.56
C VAL A 56 0.70 8.63 -15.04
N LEU A 57 1.11 9.13 -16.20
CA LEU A 57 0.53 10.33 -16.82
C LEU A 57 -0.69 9.91 -17.67
N PRO A 58 -1.66 10.82 -17.89
CA PRO A 58 -2.90 10.50 -18.63
C PRO A 58 -2.66 9.90 -20.02
N ASP A 59 -1.66 10.40 -20.75
CA ASP A 59 -1.34 9.97 -22.11
C ASP A 59 -0.13 9.03 -22.19
N GLU A 60 0.39 8.57 -21.03
CA GLU A 60 1.54 7.67 -20.97
C GLU A 60 1.06 6.23 -21.20
N SER A 61 1.73 5.50 -22.11
CA SER A 61 1.46 4.07 -22.25
C SER A 61 1.91 3.30 -20.99
N GLY A 62 1.23 2.19 -20.68
CA GLY A 62 1.63 1.34 -19.57
C GLY A 62 3.05 0.79 -19.74
N ALA A 63 3.47 0.54 -20.98
CA ALA A 63 4.83 0.10 -21.29
C ALA A 63 5.88 1.17 -20.95
N ASP A 64 5.62 2.43 -21.32
CA ASP A 64 6.53 3.55 -21.02
C ASP A 64 6.60 3.82 -19.52
N PHE A 65 5.45 3.78 -18.82
CA PHE A 65 5.43 3.89 -17.38
C PHE A 65 6.23 2.79 -16.69
N LEU A 66 6.03 1.52 -17.08
CA LEU A 66 6.80 0.40 -16.51
C LEU A 66 8.30 0.50 -16.84
N GLN A 67 8.64 1.05 -18.02
CA GLN A 67 10.04 1.32 -18.37
C GLN A 67 10.62 2.41 -17.47
N ARG A 68 9.89 3.49 -17.22
CA ARG A 68 10.30 4.56 -16.31
C ARG A 68 10.49 4.04 -14.84
N LEU A 69 9.67 3.10 -14.40
CA LEU A 69 9.89 2.42 -13.11
C LEU A 69 11.22 1.64 -13.10
N ARG A 70 11.55 0.90 -14.17
CA ARG A 70 12.82 0.15 -14.28
C ARG A 70 14.03 1.08 -14.31
N GLU A 71 13.94 2.21 -15.00
CA GLU A 71 15.00 3.23 -15.05
C GLU A 71 15.28 3.81 -13.66
N ASN A 72 14.24 4.07 -12.89
CA ASN A 72 14.37 4.53 -11.51
C ASN A 72 15.02 3.48 -10.59
N LEU A 73 14.65 2.20 -10.73
CA LEU A 73 15.34 1.12 -10.03
C LEU A 73 16.79 1.00 -10.43
N THR A 74 17.11 1.13 -11.71
CA THR A 74 18.50 1.13 -12.22
C THR A 74 19.29 2.30 -11.65
N ARG A 75 18.68 3.48 -11.53
CA ARG A 75 19.31 4.67 -10.94
C ARG A 75 19.54 4.52 -9.44
N LEU A 76 18.65 3.89 -8.71
CA LEU A 76 18.87 3.54 -7.30
C LEU A 76 20.10 2.62 -7.15
N GLY A 77 20.28 1.72 -8.10
CA GLY A 77 21.36 0.75 -8.14
C GLY A 77 21.03 -0.54 -7.40
N GLU A 78 21.77 -1.58 -7.74
CA GLU A 78 21.64 -2.89 -7.09
C GLU A 78 22.36 -2.92 -5.75
N ALA A 79 21.65 -3.36 -4.72
CA ALA A 79 22.22 -3.61 -3.41
C ALA A 79 21.79 -4.98 -2.89
N SER A 80 22.69 -5.65 -2.16
CA SER A 80 22.38 -6.90 -1.48
C SER A 80 22.20 -6.69 0.01
N LEU A 81 21.41 -7.53 0.63
CA LEU A 81 21.35 -7.61 2.09
C LEU A 81 22.61 -8.33 2.61
N PRO A 82 23.03 -8.09 3.87
CA PRO A 82 24.06 -8.89 4.52
C PRO A 82 23.72 -10.38 4.46
N SER A 83 24.71 -11.24 4.27
CA SER A 83 24.52 -12.68 4.05
C SER A 83 23.75 -13.42 5.15
N ALA A 84 23.70 -12.85 6.36
CA ALA A 84 22.92 -13.38 7.49
C ALA A 84 21.46 -12.88 7.54
N CYS A 85 21.07 -11.96 6.65
CA CYS A 85 19.73 -11.34 6.64
C CYS A 85 18.88 -11.93 5.52
N GLU A 86 17.76 -12.53 5.88
CA GLU A 86 16.73 -13.01 4.96
C GLU A 86 15.52 -12.06 5.01
N LEU A 87 15.69 -10.82 4.55
CA LEU A 87 14.63 -9.83 4.51
C LEU A 87 14.08 -9.68 3.07
N PRO A 88 12.80 -9.33 2.90
CA PRO A 88 12.16 -9.30 1.58
C PRO A 88 12.45 -8.04 0.78
N PHE A 89 13.14 -7.04 1.34
CA PHE A 89 13.31 -5.73 0.71
C PHE A 89 14.66 -5.10 1.08
N ALA A 90 15.35 -4.57 0.08
CA ALA A 90 16.66 -3.91 0.20
C ALA A 90 16.67 -2.47 -0.35
N GLY A 91 15.49 -1.89 -0.58
CA GLY A 91 15.25 -0.66 -1.32
C GLY A 91 14.57 -0.95 -2.66
N GLY A 92 13.78 0.01 -3.16
CA GLY A 92 13.04 -0.15 -4.40
C GLY A 92 11.68 0.55 -4.40
N LEU A 93 10.78 0.05 -5.23
CA LEU A 93 9.47 0.64 -5.47
C LEU A 93 8.39 -0.01 -4.60
N ILE A 94 7.58 0.83 -3.96
CA ILE A 94 6.36 0.42 -3.26
C ILE A 94 5.23 1.33 -3.72
N GLY A 95 4.07 0.77 -4.05
CA GLY A 95 2.93 1.55 -4.53
C GLY A 95 1.77 0.68 -4.97
N TYR A 96 0.93 1.22 -5.83
CA TYR A 96 -0.22 0.52 -6.38
C TYR A 96 -0.39 0.72 -7.88
N LEU A 97 -1.05 -0.25 -8.50
CA LEU A 97 -1.70 -0.16 -9.80
C LEU A 97 -3.20 -0.25 -9.56
N SER A 98 -3.98 0.70 -10.09
CA SER A 98 -5.44 0.61 -10.07
C SER A 98 -5.93 -0.45 -11.06
N TYR A 99 -7.19 -0.83 -10.93
CA TYR A 99 -7.83 -1.69 -11.95
C TYR A 99 -7.80 -1.04 -13.34
N ASP A 100 -8.01 0.28 -13.38
CA ASP A 100 -8.04 1.05 -14.63
C ASP A 100 -6.67 1.30 -15.26
N PHE A 101 -5.56 0.96 -14.58
CA PHE A 101 -4.24 0.92 -15.20
C PHE A 101 -4.20 0.01 -16.44
N GLY A 102 -5.09 -0.99 -16.52
CA GLY A 102 -5.29 -1.81 -17.72
C GLY A 102 -5.56 -0.99 -18.99
N ARG A 103 -6.11 0.23 -18.89
CA ARG A 103 -6.38 1.13 -20.02
C ARG A 103 -5.11 1.74 -20.62
N HIS A 104 -4.03 1.79 -19.85
CA HIS A 104 -2.71 2.19 -20.32
C HIS A 104 -1.97 1.04 -21.05
N LEU A 105 -2.44 -0.20 -20.87
CA LEU A 105 -1.87 -1.40 -21.52
C LEU A 105 -2.65 -1.82 -22.76
N GLU A 106 -3.98 -1.71 -22.72
CA GLU A 106 -4.88 -2.16 -23.76
C GLU A 106 -5.96 -1.12 -24.05
N HIS A 107 -6.49 -1.15 -25.27
CA HIS A 107 -7.59 -0.28 -25.66
C HIS A 107 -8.91 -0.80 -25.11
N LEU A 108 -9.31 -0.33 -23.93
CA LEU A 108 -10.53 -0.71 -23.24
C LEU A 108 -11.58 0.41 -23.28
N PRO A 109 -12.89 0.10 -23.42
CA PRO A 109 -13.95 1.11 -23.33
C PRO A 109 -13.95 1.83 -22.00
N SER A 110 -14.06 3.17 -21.99
CA SER A 110 -14.21 3.99 -20.79
C SER A 110 -15.63 4.52 -20.73
N GLN A 111 -16.47 3.95 -19.87
CA GLN A 111 -17.88 4.35 -19.69
C GLN A 111 -18.15 4.92 -18.29
N ALA A 112 -17.31 4.57 -17.31
CA ALA A 112 -17.45 5.05 -15.94
C ALA A 112 -16.85 6.46 -15.80
N LEU A 113 -17.47 7.28 -14.96
CA LEU A 113 -16.94 8.57 -14.57
C LEU A 113 -15.83 8.38 -13.55
N ASP A 114 -14.67 8.96 -13.81
CA ASP A 114 -13.61 9.09 -12.81
C ASP A 114 -13.94 10.27 -11.88
N ASP A 115 -14.57 9.97 -10.75
CA ASP A 115 -14.95 10.94 -9.74
C ASP A 115 -13.99 10.99 -8.54
N LEU A 116 -13.02 10.10 -8.46
CA LEU A 116 -11.97 10.10 -7.44
C LEU A 116 -10.72 10.85 -7.89
N GLN A 117 -10.46 10.90 -9.18
CA GLN A 117 -9.30 11.53 -9.80
C GLN A 117 -7.96 11.09 -9.17
N LEU A 118 -7.89 9.83 -8.77
CA LEU A 118 -6.67 9.23 -8.28
C LEU A 118 -5.82 8.73 -9.45
N PRO A 119 -4.49 8.84 -9.38
CA PRO A 119 -3.63 8.26 -10.42
C PRO A 119 -3.88 6.76 -10.60
N ASP A 120 -3.94 6.28 -11.84
CA ASP A 120 -4.09 4.86 -12.14
C ASP A 120 -2.90 4.02 -11.68
N ALA A 121 -1.75 4.63 -11.50
CA ALA A 121 -0.59 4.02 -10.88
C ALA A 121 0.20 5.06 -10.08
N ARG A 122 0.66 4.67 -8.89
CA ARG A 122 1.47 5.51 -8.03
C ARG A 122 2.47 4.67 -7.25
N PHE A 123 3.77 4.98 -7.42
CA PHE A 123 4.87 4.33 -6.72
C PHE A 123 5.78 5.35 -6.07
N GLY A 124 6.28 5.04 -4.89
CA GLY A 124 7.43 5.71 -4.29
C GLY A 124 8.69 4.87 -4.48
N LEU A 125 9.83 5.51 -4.75
CA LEU A 125 11.14 4.89 -4.75
C LEU A 125 11.78 5.08 -3.37
N TYR A 126 11.99 3.99 -2.64
CA TYR A 126 12.46 4.02 -1.25
C TYR A 126 13.86 3.43 -1.14
N ASP A 127 14.71 4.10 -0.39
CA ASP A 127 16.08 3.70 -0.08
C ASP A 127 16.26 3.22 1.38
N TRP A 128 15.16 3.09 2.10
CA TRP A 128 15.12 2.49 3.43
C TRP A 128 13.78 1.82 3.70
N ALA A 129 13.74 0.89 4.64
CA ALA A 129 12.51 0.34 5.20
C ALA A 129 12.73 -0.15 6.63
N LEU A 130 11.67 -0.13 7.45
CA LEU A 130 11.61 -0.92 8.67
C LEU A 130 10.84 -2.20 8.37
N ILE A 131 11.44 -3.33 8.70
CA ILE A 131 10.88 -4.66 8.44
C ILE A 131 10.81 -5.44 9.74
N SER A 132 9.62 -5.95 10.06
CA SER A 132 9.39 -6.88 11.17
C SER A 132 9.20 -8.29 10.62
N ASP A 133 10.03 -9.24 11.09
CA ASP A 133 9.88 -10.67 10.81
C ASP A 133 9.20 -11.34 12.02
N HIS A 134 7.93 -11.67 11.87
CA HIS A 134 7.13 -12.27 12.94
C HIS A 134 7.52 -13.70 13.26
N GLN A 135 8.12 -14.41 12.31
CA GLN A 135 8.61 -15.77 12.55
C GLN A 135 9.87 -15.77 13.43
N ARG A 136 10.77 -14.78 13.18
CA ARG A 136 12.01 -14.64 13.96
C ARG A 136 11.86 -13.71 15.17
N GLN A 137 10.73 -13.02 15.28
CA GLN A 137 10.45 -11.98 16.29
C GLN A 137 11.55 -10.90 16.32
N THR A 138 11.89 -10.37 15.14
CA THR A 138 12.87 -9.31 14.98
C THR A 138 12.30 -8.15 14.21
N SER A 139 12.69 -6.93 14.55
CA SER A 139 12.42 -5.72 13.77
C SER A 139 13.74 -5.05 13.42
N GLN A 140 13.89 -4.60 12.17
CA GLN A 140 15.14 -4.06 11.67
C GLN A 140 14.89 -2.92 10.70
N LEU A 141 15.69 -1.85 10.82
CA LEU A 141 15.82 -0.85 9.76
C LEU A 141 16.81 -1.37 8.72
N VAL A 142 16.43 -1.31 7.47
CA VAL A 142 17.28 -1.62 6.31
C VAL A 142 17.55 -0.33 5.58
N PHE A 143 18.81 -0.05 5.31
CA PHE A 143 19.26 1.14 4.61
C PHE A 143 19.98 0.77 3.34
N HIS A 144 19.46 1.21 2.21
CA HIS A 144 20.15 1.11 0.94
C HIS A 144 21.43 1.96 0.97
N PRO A 145 22.51 1.56 0.29
CA PRO A 145 23.77 2.33 0.27
C PRO A 145 23.66 3.75 -0.28
N ALA A 146 22.59 4.03 -1.04
CA ALA A 146 22.31 5.39 -1.56
C ALA A 146 21.81 6.36 -0.48
N LEU A 147 21.31 5.86 0.67
CA LEU A 147 20.82 6.70 1.76
C LEU A 147 21.99 7.42 2.45
N ALA A 148 21.86 8.73 2.63
CA ALA A 148 22.87 9.54 3.31
C ALA A 148 23.02 9.14 4.79
N ASP A 149 24.25 9.18 5.33
CA ASP A 149 24.53 8.78 6.71
C ASP A 149 23.74 9.60 7.74
N GLY A 150 23.59 10.90 7.54
CA GLY A 150 22.76 11.74 8.43
C GLY A 150 21.29 11.34 8.48
N GLU A 151 20.72 10.82 7.38
CA GLU A 151 19.36 10.31 7.35
C GLU A 151 19.24 8.98 8.08
N ARG A 152 20.27 8.12 8.02
CA ARG A 152 20.30 6.87 8.81
C ARG A 152 20.20 7.15 10.30
N GLU A 153 21.02 8.07 10.80
CA GLU A 153 21.01 8.47 12.20
C GLU A 153 19.66 9.05 12.62
N ARG A 154 19.07 9.90 11.78
CA ARG A 154 17.73 10.47 12.01
C ARG A 154 16.66 9.38 12.12
N LEU A 155 16.66 8.41 11.21
CA LEU A 155 15.70 7.31 11.22
C LEU A 155 15.88 6.40 12.44
N ILE A 156 17.11 6.10 12.82
CA ILE A 156 17.39 5.32 14.03
C ILE A 156 16.80 6.03 15.26
N GLN A 157 17.11 7.30 15.45
CA GLN A 157 16.58 8.10 16.58
C GLN A 157 15.05 8.15 16.58
N LEU A 158 14.43 8.33 15.41
CA LEU A 158 12.97 8.37 15.26
C LEU A 158 12.31 7.09 15.75
N PHE A 159 12.86 5.92 15.44
CA PHE A 159 12.24 4.65 15.77
C PHE A 159 12.67 4.08 17.13
N GLU A 160 13.80 4.50 17.67
CA GLU A 160 14.18 4.18 19.04
C GLU A 160 13.36 4.96 20.08
N GLN A 161 12.97 6.20 19.74
CA GLN A 161 12.19 7.09 20.60
C GLN A 161 10.98 7.66 19.86
N PRO A 162 10.02 6.81 19.44
CA PRO A 162 8.88 7.28 18.67
C PRO A 162 8.02 8.25 19.51
N ALA A 163 7.80 9.45 18.98
CA ALA A 163 6.78 10.34 19.50
C ALA A 163 5.40 9.76 19.13
N ILE A 164 4.57 9.50 20.13
CA ILE A 164 3.20 9.04 19.92
C ILE A 164 2.30 10.27 19.84
N GLU A 165 1.90 10.61 18.63
CA GLU A 165 0.89 11.65 18.41
C GLU A 165 -0.52 11.07 18.59
N PRO A 166 -1.45 11.83 19.19
CA PRO A 166 -2.84 11.44 19.27
C PRO A 166 -3.42 11.19 17.88
N VAL A 167 -4.23 10.15 17.75
CA VAL A 167 -4.94 9.83 16.50
C VAL A 167 -6.35 10.40 16.61
N GLU A 168 -6.75 11.26 15.68
CA GLU A 168 -8.12 11.74 15.60
C GLU A 168 -9.06 10.58 15.23
N ALA A 169 -10.16 10.42 16.01
CA ALA A 169 -11.08 9.33 15.78
C ALA A 169 -11.79 9.47 14.42
N PHE A 170 -11.78 8.42 13.63
CA PHE A 170 -12.50 8.36 12.36
C PHE A 170 -13.99 8.07 12.59
N LYS A 171 -14.85 8.79 11.87
CA LYS A 171 -16.30 8.62 11.94
C LYS A 171 -16.95 8.78 10.57
N LEU A 172 -17.91 7.91 10.27
CA LEU A 172 -18.83 8.14 9.15
C LEU A 172 -19.82 9.23 9.54
N GLN A 173 -20.05 10.19 8.64
CA GLN A 173 -20.96 11.32 8.83
C GLN A 173 -22.37 11.04 8.29
N GLY A 174 -22.60 9.83 7.77
CA GLY A 174 -23.89 9.42 7.22
C GLY A 174 -23.90 7.95 6.84
N PRO A 175 -25.02 7.44 6.35
CA PRO A 175 -25.13 6.06 5.89
C PRO A 175 -24.28 5.83 4.64
N MET A 176 -23.82 4.59 4.47
CA MET A 176 -23.22 4.16 3.21
C MET A 176 -24.27 4.08 2.12
N SER A 177 -23.99 4.67 0.96
CA SER A 177 -24.78 4.56 -0.26
C SER A 177 -24.06 3.69 -1.28
N ALA A 178 -24.78 2.73 -1.87
CA ALA A 178 -24.27 1.93 -2.98
C ALA A 178 -24.43 2.69 -4.31
N ASP A 179 -23.50 2.51 -5.24
CA ASP A 179 -23.59 3.10 -6.59
C ASP A 179 -24.71 2.47 -7.41
N LEU A 180 -25.07 1.22 -7.14
CA LEU A 180 -26.17 0.51 -7.78
C LEU A 180 -27.32 0.31 -6.79
N SER A 181 -28.56 0.45 -7.25
CA SER A 181 -29.71 0.00 -6.48
C SER A 181 -29.74 -1.54 -6.38
N ALA A 182 -30.45 -2.07 -5.38
CA ALA A 182 -30.61 -3.51 -5.21
C ALA A 182 -31.19 -4.18 -6.48
N ASP A 183 -32.11 -3.51 -7.18
CA ASP A 183 -32.71 -4.04 -8.42
C ASP A 183 -31.72 -4.04 -9.59
N GLN A 184 -30.93 -2.97 -9.75
CA GLN A 184 -29.86 -2.92 -10.76
C GLN A 184 -28.82 -4.00 -10.51
N TYR A 185 -28.41 -4.21 -9.23
CA TYR A 185 -27.46 -5.25 -8.87
C TYR A 185 -28.02 -6.65 -9.19
N ARG A 186 -29.26 -6.94 -8.80
CA ARG A 186 -29.95 -8.21 -9.09
C ARG A 186 -30.03 -8.49 -10.58
N HIS A 187 -30.46 -7.50 -11.37
CA HIS A 187 -30.56 -7.62 -12.81
C HIS A 187 -29.18 -7.90 -13.47
N ALA A 188 -28.11 -7.24 -12.98
CA ALA A 188 -26.77 -7.51 -13.49
C ALA A 188 -26.32 -8.97 -13.21
N ILE A 189 -26.60 -9.48 -12.01
CA ILE A 189 -26.32 -10.89 -11.66
C ILE A 189 -27.10 -11.86 -12.53
N GLU A 190 -28.40 -11.62 -12.75
CA GLU A 190 -29.23 -12.44 -13.62
C GLU A 190 -28.67 -12.48 -15.05
N ARG A 191 -28.22 -11.35 -15.57
CA ARG A 191 -27.62 -11.26 -16.90
C ARG A 191 -26.28 -12.00 -17.00
N ILE A 192 -25.43 -11.91 -15.96
CA ILE A 192 -24.19 -12.68 -15.88
C ILE A 192 -24.48 -14.19 -15.90
N GLN A 193 -25.47 -14.64 -15.14
CA GLN A 193 -25.88 -16.05 -15.13
C GLN A 193 -26.34 -16.52 -16.53
N GLN A 194 -27.08 -15.66 -17.26
CA GLN A 194 -27.48 -15.97 -18.65
C GLN A 194 -26.26 -16.13 -19.57
N TYR A 195 -25.26 -15.27 -19.48
CA TYR A 195 -24.02 -15.40 -20.26
C TYR A 195 -23.25 -16.67 -19.94
N ILE A 196 -23.17 -17.05 -18.65
CA ILE A 196 -22.54 -18.30 -18.25
C ILE A 196 -23.31 -19.51 -18.80
N GLN A 197 -24.65 -19.50 -18.74
CA GLN A 197 -25.49 -20.58 -19.29
C GLN A 197 -25.41 -20.68 -20.83
N ALA A 198 -25.27 -19.54 -21.51
CA ALA A 198 -25.08 -19.49 -22.96
C ALA A 198 -23.69 -19.94 -23.41
N GLY A 199 -22.73 -20.04 -22.50
CA GLY A 199 -21.34 -20.39 -22.81
C GLY A 199 -20.50 -19.20 -23.29
N ASP A 200 -21.00 -17.99 -23.18
CA ASP A 200 -20.27 -16.76 -23.56
C ASP A 200 -19.08 -16.49 -22.61
N CYS A 201 -19.20 -16.90 -21.35
CA CYS A 201 -18.14 -16.83 -20.35
C CYS A 201 -18.36 -17.92 -19.28
N TYR A 202 -17.33 -18.22 -18.47
CA TYR A 202 -17.41 -19.16 -17.36
C TYR A 202 -17.36 -18.47 -15.98
N GLN A 203 -16.89 -17.23 -15.95
CA GLN A 203 -16.78 -16.41 -14.73
C GLN A 203 -16.84 -14.93 -15.09
N VAL A 204 -17.48 -14.13 -14.25
CA VAL A 204 -17.45 -12.66 -14.29
C VAL A 204 -17.20 -12.14 -12.89
N ASN A 205 -16.20 -11.27 -12.73
CA ASN A 205 -16.01 -10.51 -11.51
C ASN A 205 -16.89 -9.26 -11.59
N PHE A 206 -17.87 -9.19 -10.71
CA PHE A 206 -18.79 -8.05 -10.64
C PHE A 206 -18.68 -7.35 -9.29
N ALA A 207 -18.36 -6.08 -9.32
CA ALA A 207 -18.17 -5.25 -8.13
C ALA A 207 -19.11 -4.05 -8.12
N GLN A 208 -19.44 -3.57 -6.94
CA GLN A 208 -20.05 -2.26 -6.75
C GLN A 208 -19.30 -1.49 -5.67
N ARG A 209 -19.37 -0.15 -5.74
CA ARG A 209 -18.77 0.73 -4.77
C ARG A 209 -19.82 1.20 -3.76
N PHE A 210 -19.37 1.37 -2.52
CA PHE A 210 -20.12 2.04 -1.47
C PHE A 210 -19.41 3.33 -1.10
N ARG A 211 -20.17 4.39 -0.85
CA ARG A 211 -19.67 5.71 -0.47
C ARG A 211 -20.35 6.20 0.79
N ALA A 212 -19.58 6.89 1.63
CA ALA A 212 -20.09 7.62 2.77
C ALA A 212 -19.22 8.85 3.03
N PRO A 213 -19.81 9.99 3.43
CA PRO A 213 -19.02 11.08 3.95
C PRO A 213 -18.37 10.65 5.27
N CYS A 214 -17.14 11.07 5.49
CA CYS A 214 -16.37 10.70 6.68
C CYS A 214 -15.56 11.90 7.19
N GLN A 215 -15.10 11.81 8.43
CA GLN A 215 -14.24 12.77 9.09
C GLN A 215 -13.27 12.05 10.04
N GLY A 216 -12.10 12.64 10.25
CA GLY A 216 -11.04 12.12 11.13
C GLY A 216 -9.88 11.51 10.36
N ASP A 217 -8.96 10.90 11.11
CA ASP A 217 -7.72 10.35 10.54
C ASP A 217 -7.99 8.99 9.84
N PRO A 218 -7.67 8.84 8.54
CA PRO A 218 -7.77 7.56 7.83
C PRO A 218 -7.02 6.42 8.50
N TRP A 219 -5.95 6.74 9.24
CA TRP A 219 -5.21 5.75 10.02
C TRP A 219 -6.06 5.12 11.13
N ALA A 220 -6.92 5.91 11.79
CA ALA A 220 -7.88 5.37 12.77
C ALA A 220 -8.87 4.39 12.12
N ALA A 221 -9.33 4.70 10.89
CA ALA A 221 -10.17 3.79 10.11
C ALA A 221 -9.42 2.49 9.79
N TYR A 222 -8.18 2.58 9.34
CA TYR A 222 -7.35 1.41 9.04
C TYR A 222 -7.17 0.51 10.27
N CYS A 223 -6.81 1.09 11.42
CA CYS A 223 -6.65 0.34 12.66
C CYS A 223 -7.94 -0.40 13.07
N ALA A 224 -9.09 0.25 12.95
CA ALA A 224 -10.39 -0.35 13.26
C ALA A 224 -10.74 -1.50 12.28
N LEU A 225 -10.55 -1.28 10.99
CA LEU A 225 -10.79 -2.27 9.95
C LEU A 225 -9.84 -3.46 10.08
N ARG A 226 -8.57 -3.21 10.34
CA ARG A 226 -7.54 -4.23 10.58
C ARG A 226 -7.88 -5.14 11.77
N ALA A 227 -8.43 -4.55 12.84
CA ALA A 227 -8.88 -5.31 14.00
C ALA A 227 -10.12 -6.16 13.71
N ALA A 228 -11.04 -5.65 12.89
CA ALA A 228 -12.28 -6.34 12.52
C ALA A 228 -12.08 -7.42 11.44
N CYS A 229 -11.10 -7.22 10.55
CA CYS A 229 -10.81 -8.10 9.42
C CYS A 229 -9.29 -8.30 9.28
N PRO A 230 -8.66 -9.09 10.16
CA PRO A 230 -7.23 -9.35 10.10
C PRO A 230 -6.90 -10.21 8.89
N THR A 231 -6.21 -9.64 7.91
CA THR A 231 -5.83 -10.31 6.66
C THR A 231 -4.31 -10.27 6.48
N PRO A 232 -3.70 -11.28 5.84
CA PRO A 232 -2.24 -11.39 5.72
C PRO A 232 -1.64 -10.48 4.64
N PHE A 233 -2.45 -9.78 3.85
CA PHE A 233 -2.02 -8.90 2.75
C PHE A 233 -2.73 -7.55 2.82
N SER A 234 -2.62 -6.90 3.97
CA SER A 234 -3.17 -5.56 4.16
C SER A 234 -2.15 -4.48 3.81
N GLY A 235 -2.62 -3.27 3.59
CA GLY A 235 -1.75 -2.13 3.32
C GLY A 235 -2.41 -0.80 3.61
N PHE A 236 -1.58 0.17 3.95
CA PHE A 236 -1.94 1.57 4.09
C PHE A 236 -0.94 2.41 3.32
N GLN A 237 -1.42 3.31 2.49
CA GLN A 237 -0.58 4.26 1.76
C GLN A 237 -1.15 5.67 1.89
N SER A 238 -0.35 6.57 2.43
CA SER A 238 -0.68 7.99 2.47
C SER A 238 -0.60 8.61 1.09
N LEU A 239 -1.60 9.40 0.75
CA LEU A 239 -1.68 10.19 -0.48
C LEU A 239 -1.60 11.69 -0.13
N PRO A 240 -1.41 12.57 -1.13
CA PRO A 240 -1.51 14.01 -0.93
C PRO A 240 -2.87 14.42 -0.33
N ASP A 241 -2.90 15.62 0.27
CA ASP A 241 -4.13 16.26 0.78
C ASP A 241 -4.86 15.46 1.87
N GLY A 242 -4.14 14.61 2.60
CA GLY A 242 -4.70 13.81 3.70
C GLY A 242 -5.52 12.61 3.25
N ALA A 243 -5.53 12.30 1.96
CA ALA A 243 -6.15 11.09 1.45
C ALA A 243 -5.28 9.86 1.76
N ALA A 244 -5.88 8.67 1.71
CA ALA A 244 -5.17 7.41 1.87
C ALA A 244 -5.84 6.26 1.09
N VAL A 245 -5.03 5.30 0.69
CA VAL A 245 -5.51 3.99 0.22
C VAL A 245 -5.36 2.98 1.36
N LEU A 246 -6.47 2.34 1.71
CA LEU A 246 -6.54 1.28 2.70
C LEU A 246 -6.92 -0.02 1.98
N SER A 247 -6.06 -1.02 2.06
CA SER A 247 -6.29 -2.34 1.48
C SER A 247 -6.35 -3.39 2.57
N LEU A 248 -7.42 -4.17 2.59
CA LEU A 248 -7.62 -5.28 3.51
C LEU A 248 -8.10 -6.49 2.69
N SER A 249 -7.16 -7.07 1.96
CA SER A 249 -7.43 -8.21 1.09
C SER A 249 -7.07 -9.52 1.79
N PRO A 250 -7.92 -10.56 1.66
CA PRO A 250 -7.63 -11.89 2.22
C PRO A 250 -6.49 -12.61 1.50
#